data_aae1a27ce3b22f9e31f83c5cafb2f5b5
#
_entry.id   aae1a27ce3b22f9e31f83c5cafb2f5b5
#
_cell.length_a   1.000
_cell.length_b   1.000
_cell.length_c   1.000
_cell.angle_alpha   90.00
_cell.angle_beta   90.00
_cell.angle_gamma   90.00
#
_symmetry.space_group_name_H-M   'P 1'
#
loop_
_entity.id
_entity.type
_entity.pdbx_description
1 polymer ?
#
loop_
_entity_poly.entity_id
_entity_poly.type
_entity_poly.pdbx_seq_one_letter_code
_entity_poly.pdbx_strand_id
1 'polypeptide(L)'
;PALLPSFPGLDAQKQALDYGVKFSGCTVHFVEEGMDEGPIIIQAVVPVMDNDTVDSLSERILKYEHKIYPIAVQLFAEGRLKVEGRKVLVNKEGMSSAIFKLDDNNVKINPIL
;
A
#
# COMPACT_ATOMS: atom_id res chain seq x y z
N PRO A 1 4.40 4.50 6.89
CA PRO A 1 3.48 4.11 5.83
C PRO A 1 2.92 5.32 5.10
N ALA A 2 2.91 5.27 3.79
CA ALA A 2 2.39 6.32 2.95
C ALA A 2 1.85 5.74 1.65
N LEU A 3 0.96 6.50 1.00
CA LEU A 3 0.48 6.17 -0.32
C LEU A 3 1.43 6.83 -1.33
N LEU A 4 2.55 6.16 -1.58
CA LEU A 4 3.60 6.71 -2.46
C LEU A 4 3.08 6.96 -3.88
N PRO A 5 3.57 7.98 -4.58
CA PRO A 5 4.66 8.88 -4.21
C PRO A 5 4.27 10.05 -3.29
N SER A 6 3.07 10.06 -2.72
CA SER A 6 2.61 11.12 -1.83
C SER A 6 3.24 11.01 -0.45
N PHE A 7 3.65 12.13 0.13
CA PHE A 7 4.14 12.25 1.50
C PHE A 7 5.19 11.20 1.89
N PRO A 8 6.32 11.11 1.18
CA PRO A 8 7.37 10.16 1.53
C PRO A 8 8.10 10.58 2.80
N GLY A 9 8.79 9.62 3.43
CA GLY A 9 9.64 9.86 4.58
C GLY A 9 8.92 9.70 5.91
N LEU A 10 9.47 10.37 6.93
CA LEU A 10 8.94 10.30 8.30
C LEU A 10 7.70 11.19 8.45
N ASP A 11 6.85 10.82 9.40
CA ASP A 11 5.64 11.58 9.74
C ASP A 11 4.67 11.76 8.57
N ALA A 12 4.58 10.75 7.70
CA ALA A 12 3.71 10.81 6.53
C ALA A 12 2.24 11.05 6.92
N GLN A 13 1.77 10.45 8.01
CA GLN A 13 0.38 10.63 8.46
C GLN A 13 0.14 12.06 8.94
N LYS A 14 1.12 12.66 9.62
CA LYS A 14 1.02 14.06 10.04
C LYS A 14 0.99 14.98 8.84
N GLN A 15 1.86 14.74 7.85
CA GLN A 15 1.88 15.51 6.61
C GLN A 15 0.53 15.43 5.89
N ALA A 16 -0.03 14.23 5.78
CA ALA A 16 -1.32 14.02 5.13
C ALA A 16 -2.45 14.76 5.83
N LEU A 17 -2.51 14.66 7.16
CA LEU A 17 -3.53 15.36 7.95
C LEU A 17 -3.39 16.88 7.85
N ASP A 18 -2.17 17.38 7.94
CA ASP A 18 -1.90 18.83 7.85
C ASP A 18 -2.27 19.38 6.46
N TYR A 19 -2.09 18.58 5.43
CA TYR A 19 -2.47 18.97 4.07
C TYR A 19 -3.98 18.93 3.85
N GLY A 20 -4.70 18.10 4.60
CA GLY A 20 -6.15 17.98 4.49
C GLY A 20 -6.61 16.99 3.43
N VAL A 21 -5.82 15.92 3.17
CA VAL A 21 -6.20 14.90 2.20
C VAL A 21 -7.41 14.10 2.69
N LYS A 22 -8.16 13.56 1.75
CA LYS A 22 -9.33 12.71 2.05
C LYS A 22 -8.98 11.22 2.03
N PHE A 23 -7.86 10.87 1.40
CA PHE A 23 -7.35 9.50 1.36
C PHE A 23 -5.86 9.49 1.66
N SER A 24 -5.44 8.46 2.38
CA SER A 24 -4.05 8.12 2.60
C SER A 24 -3.89 6.62 2.37
N GLY A 25 -2.85 6.01 2.86
CA GLY A 25 -2.70 4.58 2.67
C GLY A 25 -1.30 4.07 2.97
N CYS A 26 -1.01 2.91 2.42
CA CYS A 26 0.28 2.28 2.56
C CYS A 26 0.71 1.62 1.25
N THR A 27 2.03 1.45 1.11
CA THR A 27 2.65 0.97 -0.10
C THR A 27 3.70 -0.07 0.25
N VAL A 28 3.71 -1.19 -0.48
CA VAL A 28 4.82 -2.14 -0.46
C VAL A 28 5.53 -2.01 -1.80
N HIS A 29 6.85 -1.77 -1.75
CA HIS A 29 7.65 -1.56 -2.95
C HIS A 29 8.98 -2.29 -2.84
N PHE A 30 9.62 -2.49 -3.99
CA PHE A 30 10.99 -2.99 -4.00
C PHE A 30 11.92 -1.90 -3.46
N VAL A 31 12.95 -2.34 -2.76
CA VAL A 31 14.01 -1.43 -2.27
C VAL A 31 15.16 -1.50 -3.26
N GLU A 32 15.56 -0.33 -3.76
CA GLU A 32 16.69 -0.22 -4.67
C GLU A 32 17.77 0.65 -4.04
N GLU A 33 19.04 0.27 -4.26
CA GLU A 33 20.18 1.02 -3.75
C GLU A 33 20.19 2.44 -4.30
N GLY A 34 20.33 3.42 -3.42
CA GLY A 34 20.39 4.82 -3.79
C GLY A 34 19.04 5.45 -4.11
N MET A 35 17.94 4.72 -3.95
CA MET A 35 16.60 5.23 -4.19
C MET A 35 15.70 4.97 -2.98
N ASP A 36 14.93 5.99 -2.59
CA ASP A 36 13.96 5.86 -1.52
C ASP A 36 12.77 4.99 -1.93
N GLU A 37 12.47 4.97 -3.22
CA GLU A 37 11.28 4.32 -3.76
C GLU A 37 11.64 3.47 -4.98
N GLY A 38 11.60 2.14 -4.83
CA GLY A 38 11.64 1.22 -5.95
C GLY A 38 10.24 1.04 -6.55
N PRO A 39 10.11 0.19 -7.58
CA PRO A 39 8.81 -0.08 -8.20
C PRO A 39 7.80 -0.62 -7.18
N ILE A 40 6.57 -0.15 -7.31
CA ILE A 40 5.50 -0.44 -6.35
C ILE A 40 4.85 -1.79 -6.66
N ILE A 41 4.71 -2.62 -5.62
CA ILE A 41 4.08 -3.94 -5.72
C ILE A 41 2.60 -3.88 -5.38
N ILE A 42 2.26 -3.32 -4.21
CA ILE A 42 0.89 -3.23 -3.71
C ILE A 42 0.67 -1.89 -3.03
N GLN A 43 -0.49 -1.31 -3.24
CA GLN A 43 -0.94 -0.15 -2.48
C GLN A 43 -2.34 -0.39 -1.94
N ALA A 44 -2.59 0.10 -0.72
CA ALA A 44 -3.92 0.14 -0.14
C ALA A 44 -4.30 1.59 0.14
N VAL A 45 -5.47 1.99 -0.33
CA VAL A 45 -5.99 3.35 -0.17
C VAL A 45 -7.00 3.35 0.97
N VAL A 46 -6.74 4.17 1.98
CA VAL A 46 -7.48 4.20 3.24
C VAL A 46 -8.13 5.58 3.40
N PRO A 47 -9.42 5.65 3.73
CA PRO A 47 -10.07 6.95 3.93
C PRO A 47 -9.54 7.65 5.18
N VAL A 48 -9.47 8.98 5.09
CA VAL A 48 -9.20 9.85 6.24
C VAL A 48 -10.53 10.37 6.74
N MET A 49 -10.79 10.20 8.05
CA MET A 49 -12.02 10.68 8.67
C MET A 49 -11.83 12.10 9.19
N ASP A 50 -12.91 12.87 9.26
CA ASP A 50 -12.82 14.28 9.65
C ASP A 50 -12.23 14.50 11.05
N ASN A 51 -12.43 13.54 11.94
CA ASN A 51 -11.93 13.62 13.31
C ASN A 51 -10.65 12.83 13.54
N ASP A 52 -9.96 12.42 12.47
CA ASP A 52 -8.72 11.65 12.62
C ASP A 52 -7.62 12.46 13.28
N THR A 53 -6.92 11.78 14.17
CA THR A 53 -5.62 12.20 14.71
C THR A 53 -4.53 11.42 14.00
N VAL A 54 -3.26 11.80 14.23
CA VAL A 54 -2.12 11.02 13.74
C VAL A 54 -2.23 9.57 14.21
N ASP A 55 -2.58 9.37 15.48
CA ASP A 55 -2.67 8.03 16.06
C ASP A 55 -3.79 7.20 15.44
N SER A 56 -4.99 7.76 15.29
CA SER A 56 -6.12 7.01 14.74
C SER A 56 -5.92 6.66 13.27
N LEU A 57 -5.37 7.58 12.49
CA LEU A 57 -5.06 7.32 11.09
C LEU A 57 -3.95 6.28 10.96
N SER A 58 -2.90 6.40 11.78
CA SER A 58 -1.78 5.46 11.79
C SER A 58 -2.23 4.05 12.12
N GLU A 59 -3.10 3.88 13.13
CA GLU A 59 -3.65 2.57 13.49
C GLU A 59 -4.45 1.96 12.34
N ARG A 60 -5.28 2.76 11.67
CA ARG A 60 -6.06 2.28 10.54
C ARG A 60 -5.17 1.83 9.39
N ILE A 61 -4.16 2.63 9.06
CA ILE A 61 -3.22 2.29 7.99
C ILE A 61 -2.40 1.05 8.34
N LEU A 62 -1.91 0.95 9.57
CA LEU A 62 -1.11 -0.19 10.02
C LEU A 62 -1.85 -1.51 9.88
N LYS A 63 -3.16 -1.52 10.15
CA LYS A 63 -3.99 -2.71 9.97
C LYS A 63 -3.91 -3.24 8.53
N TYR A 64 -3.94 -2.36 7.55
CA TYR A 64 -3.89 -2.75 6.15
C TYR A 64 -2.47 -3.03 5.67
N GLU A 65 -1.48 -2.35 6.22
CA GLU A 65 -0.08 -2.67 5.98
C GLU A 65 0.23 -4.11 6.39
N HIS A 66 -0.26 -4.53 7.56
CA HIS A 66 -0.09 -5.90 8.04
C HIS A 66 -0.81 -6.94 7.16
N LYS A 67 -1.80 -6.52 6.40
CA LYS A 67 -2.50 -7.39 5.46
C LYS A 67 -1.81 -7.46 4.11
N ILE A 68 -1.36 -6.35 3.57
CA ILE A 68 -0.78 -6.32 2.22
C ILE A 68 0.68 -6.77 2.18
N TYR A 69 1.43 -6.58 3.26
CA TYR A 69 2.84 -6.96 3.27
C TYR A 69 3.04 -8.48 3.07
N PRO A 70 2.35 -9.35 3.81
CA PRO A 70 2.45 -10.80 3.56
C PRO A 70 2.04 -11.20 2.14
N ILE A 71 1.04 -10.52 1.57
CA ILE A 71 0.62 -10.79 0.19
C ILE A 71 1.76 -10.47 -0.78
N ALA A 72 2.43 -9.34 -0.60
CA ALA A 72 3.57 -8.97 -1.45
C ALA A 72 4.70 -9.99 -1.35
N VAL A 73 5.02 -10.45 -0.13
CA VAL A 73 6.04 -11.47 0.08
C VAL A 73 5.68 -12.77 -0.61
N GLN A 74 4.41 -13.17 -0.52
CA GLN A 74 3.93 -14.39 -1.18
C GLN A 74 4.02 -14.28 -2.71
N LEU A 75 3.61 -13.16 -3.28
CA LEU A 75 3.70 -12.94 -4.73
C LEU A 75 5.14 -13.02 -5.20
N PHE A 76 6.06 -12.43 -4.46
CA PHE A 76 7.48 -12.49 -4.77
C PHE A 76 8.00 -13.92 -4.68
N ALA A 77 7.68 -14.63 -3.59
CA ALA A 77 8.15 -16.00 -3.36
C ALA A 77 7.66 -16.97 -4.43
N GLU A 78 6.47 -16.73 -4.97
CA GLU A 78 5.88 -17.56 -6.04
C GLU A 78 6.40 -17.17 -7.44
N GLY A 79 7.28 -16.20 -7.54
CA GLY A 79 7.82 -15.76 -8.82
C GLY A 79 6.80 -15.08 -9.73
N ARG A 80 5.78 -14.46 -9.15
CA ARG A 80 4.67 -13.86 -9.89
C ARG A 80 4.92 -12.40 -10.29
N LEU A 81 6.00 -11.79 -9.83
CA LEU A 81 6.28 -10.37 -10.05
C LEU A 81 7.29 -10.18 -11.18
N LYS A 82 6.99 -9.25 -12.09
CA LYS A 82 7.89 -8.87 -13.16
C LYS A 82 8.01 -7.34 -13.18
N VAL A 83 9.24 -6.87 -13.07
CA VAL A 83 9.53 -5.43 -13.10
C VAL A 83 9.77 -4.99 -14.53
N GLU A 84 9.01 -4.00 -15.00
CA GLU A 84 9.21 -3.35 -16.30
C GLU A 84 9.30 -1.84 -16.07
N GLY A 85 10.52 -1.30 -16.04
CA GLY A 85 10.76 0.10 -15.72
C GLY A 85 10.28 0.43 -14.30
N ARG A 86 9.30 1.30 -14.18
CA ARG A 86 8.69 1.66 -12.89
C ARG A 86 7.50 0.78 -12.51
N LYS A 87 7.07 -0.09 -13.41
CA LYS A 87 5.88 -0.92 -13.17
C LYS A 87 6.26 -2.30 -12.66
N VAL A 88 5.43 -2.82 -11.77
CA VAL A 88 5.48 -4.21 -11.36
C VAL A 88 4.24 -4.90 -11.91
N LEU A 89 4.44 -5.88 -12.77
CA LEU A 89 3.34 -6.68 -13.32
C LEU A 89 3.18 -7.93 -12.46
N VAL A 90 1.94 -8.33 -12.23
CA VAL A 90 1.62 -9.49 -11.41
C VAL A 90 0.99 -10.57 -12.27
N ASN A 91 1.58 -11.76 -12.26
CA ASN A 91 0.97 -12.94 -12.85
C ASN A 91 -0.09 -13.48 -11.89
N LYS A 92 -1.36 -13.34 -12.27
CA LYS A 92 -2.51 -13.71 -11.44
C LYS A 92 -3.05 -15.09 -11.75
N GLU A 93 -2.40 -15.83 -12.63
CA GLU A 93 -2.84 -17.14 -13.08
C GLU A 93 -2.92 -18.11 -11.91
N GLY A 94 -4.07 -18.76 -11.77
CA GLY A 94 -4.31 -19.70 -10.68
C GLY A 94 -4.54 -19.09 -9.31
N MET A 95 -4.63 -17.77 -9.21
CA MET A 95 -4.87 -17.10 -7.94
C MET A 95 -6.36 -16.95 -7.64
N SER A 96 -6.71 -17.07 -6.35
CA SER A 96 -8.04 -16.75 -5.88
C SER A 96 -8.20 -15.25 -5.64
N SER A 97 -9.33 -14.67 -6.07
CA SER A 97 -9.63 -13.27 -5.79
C SER A 97 -9.75 -12.98 -4.29
N ALA A 98 -10.01 -14.00 -3.49
CA ALA A 98 -10.15 -13.86 -2.04
C ALA A 98 -8.86 -13.37 -1.36
N ILE A 99 -7.68 -13.59 -1.97
CA ILE A 99 -6.40 -13.19 -1.38
C ILE A 99 -6.29 -11.67 -1.22
N PHE A 100 -7.01 -10.89 -2.05
CA PHE A 100 -6.99 -9.43 -2.01
C PHE A 100 -8.23 -8.83 -1.35
N LYS A 101 -9.11 -9.66 -0.79
CA LYS A 101 -10.28 -9.14 -0.09
C LYS A 101 -9.89 -8.60 1.28
N LEU A 102 -10.29 -7.35 1.51
CA LEU A 102 -10.20 -6.71 2.81
C LEU A 102 -11.63 -6.59 3.37
N ASP A 103 -11.74 -6.63 4.69
CA ASP A 103 -13.02 -6.62 5.39
C ASP A 103 -13.76 -5.28 5.29
N ASP A 104 -13.06 -4.21 4.91
CA ASP A 104 -13.58 -2.87 4.86
C ASP A 104 -13.84 -2.45 3.41
N ASN A 105 -15.12 -2.15 3.12
CA ASN A 105 -15.55 -1.75 1.78
C ASN A 105 -15.02 -0.39 1.35
N ASN A 106 -14.53 0.42 2.29
CA ASN A 106 -13.99 1.75 2.01
C ASN A 106 -12.51 1.73 1.67
N VAL A 107 -11.87 0.57 1.74
CA VAL A 107 -10.46 0.40 1.42
C VAL A 107 -10.32 -0.23 0.06
N LYS A 108 -9.50 0.37 -0.79
CA LYS A 108 -9.18 -0.14 -2.13
C LYS A 108 -7.75 -0.64 -2.15
N ILE A 109 -7.52 -1.72 -2.89
CA ILE A 109 -6.22 -2.35 -3.02
C ILE A 109 -5.94 -2.63 -4.48
N ASN A 110 -4.69 -2.41 -4.90
CA ASN A 110 -4.19 -2.77 -6.22
C ASN A 110 -2.83 -3.47 -6.03
N PRO A 111 -2.53 -4.64 -6.62
CA PRO A 111 -3.23 -5.22 -7.77
C PRO A 111 -4.62 -5.75 -7.46
N ILE A 112 -5.49 -5.66 -8.47
CA ILE A 112 -6.86 -6.17 -8.45
C ILE A 112 -6.89 -7.45 -9.26
N LEU A 113 -7.61 -8.46 -8.75
CA LEU A 113 -7.84 -9.70 -9.51
C LEU A 113 -9.09 -9.64 -10.36
#